data_e666b4f8d9c354487a6fed9288888073
#
_entry.id   e666b4f8d9c354487a6fed9288888073
#
_cell.length_a   1.000
_cell.length_b   1.000
_cell.length_c   1.000
_cell.angle_alpha   90.00
_cell.angle_beta   90.00
_cell.angle_gamma   90.00
#
_symmetry.space_group_name_H-M   'P 1'
#
loop_
_entity.id
_entity.type
_entity.pdbx_description
1 polymer ?
#
loop_
_entity_poly.entity_id
_entity_poly.type
_entity_poly.pdbx_seq_one_letter_code
_entity_poly.pdbx_strand_id
1 'polypeptide(L)'
;MKRETISAALNALDERFITEAASYSPGGIQERPERIIAMKKKRLISAALAAALVLALGITAYAAWSVHNARQQEIKDDLKIEENRVTAYTEYSIPETAKSAELVLLSAVNAGDLQRVYVNVSPVSEEAVAGYPGTISFSWSIDGTDIGGFAAPKLPSGITLHGQDAIRDAVLQYAYDKETQTLTLDCMIEDMFLEKAASALGTDTYPLLVHMSEKDTELQTFGPVSFTPVAEQTRYFDFGPAVYRDAASGAEMEIIGLELTPFSAVWKLRYESAEAVHAPEGSALPDYAVWSVLEDKVGIETRLYFSDGTFFSTGGAMTSPYENGVVELHCLWGSAIDLDDVQKFVLDDLVLWRNG
;
A
#
# COMPACT_ATOMS: atom_id res chain seq x y z
N MET A 1 19.83 9.73 21.77
CA MET A 1 20.63 9.11 20.68
C MET A 1 21.80 8.37 21.31
N LYS A 2 21.89 7.05 21.10
CA LYS A 2 22.94 6.21 21.72
C LYS A 2 24.28 6.49 21.05
N ARG A 3 25.36 6.53 21.84
CA ARG A 3 26.77 6.76 21.37
C ARG A 3 27.18 5.81 20.23
N GLU A 4 26.62 4.62 20.20
CA GLU A 4 26.84 3.57 19.19
C GLU A 4 26.34 3.95 17.79
N THR A 5 25.22 4.71 17.69
CA THR A 5 24.64 5.13 16.41
C THR A 5 25.52 6.20 15.73
N ILE A 6 26.15 7.09 16.53
CA ILE A 6 27.05 8.12 16.01
C ILE A 6 28.39 7.48 15.54
N SER A 7 28.87 6.44 16.24
CA SER A 7 30.08 5.70 15.84
C SER A 7 29.84 4.93 14.52
N ALA A 8 28.68 4.34 14.32
CA ALA A 8 28.37 3.64 13.08
C ALA A 8 28.24 4.61 11.87
N ALA A 9 27.64 5.79 12.08
CA ALA A 9 27.54 6.81 11.05
C ALA A 9 28.91 7.42 10.68
N LEU A 10 29.83 7.56 11.64
CA LEU A 10 31.19 8.03 11.38
C LEU A 10 32.04 6.99 10.65
N ASN A 11 31.79 5.69 10.89
CA ASN A 11 32.48 4.61 10.20
C ASN A 11 31.99 4.39 8.76
N ALA A 12 30.84 4.92 8.40
CA ALA A 12 30.28 4.88 7.04
C ALA A 12 30.78 6.05 6.16
N LEU A 13 31.49 7.04 6.74
CA LEU A 13 32.15 8.09 5.95
C LEU A 13 33.33 7.49 5.19
N ASP A 14 33.33 7.61 3.87
CA ASP A 14 34.40 7.13 3.00
C ASP A 14 35.74 7.74 3.48
N GLU A 15 36.72 6.89 3.76
CA GLU A 15 38.04 7.29 4.25
C GLU A 15 38.73 8.36 3.37
N ARG A 16 38.35 8.48 2.10
CA ARG A 16 38.81 9.55 1.20
C ARG A 16 38.48 10.94 1.71
N PHE A 17 37.27 11.16 2.24
CA PHE A 17 36.89 12.48 2.76
C PHE A 17 37.68 12.84 4.02
N ILE A 18 37.98 11.84 4.85
CA ILE A 18 38.78 12.05 6.06
C ILE A 18 40.24 12.36 5.66
N THR A 19 40.78 11.65 4.68
CA THR A 19 42.13 11.83 4.18
C THR A 19 42.28 13.17 3.44
N GLU A 20 41.31 13.55 2.65
CA GLU A 20 41.31 14.83 1.92
C GLU A 20 41.19 16.04 2.87
N ALA A 21 40.35 15.93 3.91
CA ALA A 21 40.23 16.94 4.95
C ALA A 21 41.53 17.07 5.81
N ALA A 22 42.18 15.95 6.07
CA ALA A 22 43.46 15.93 6.83
C ALA A 22 44.65 16.42 6.00
N SER A 23 44.62 16.27 4.66
CA SER A 23 45.67 16.69 3.76
C SER A 23 45.62 18.17 3.34
N TYR A 24 44.55 18.89 3.70
CA TYR A 24 44.38 20.30 3.36
C TYR A 24 45.31 21.17 4.20
N SER A 25 46.53 21.41 3.67
CA SER A 25 47.52 22.33 4.24
C SER A 25 47.37 23.68 3.51
N PRO A 26 46.94 24.76 4.14
CA PRO A 26 46.87 26.06 3.49
C PRO A 26 48.31 26.57 3.23
N GLY A 27 48.67 26.59 1.94
CA GLY A 27 49.95 27.11 1.47
C GLY A 27 50.24 28.50 1.98
N GLY A 28 51.51 28.73 2.36
CA GLY A 28 52.03 29.86 3.09
C GLY A 28 51.71 31.23 2.47
N ILE A 29 51.21 32.13 3.30
CA ILE A 29 51.05 33.56 3.02
C ILE A 29 51.83 34.31 4.08
N GLN A 30 52.74 35.18 3.59
CA GLN A 30 53.51 36.08 4.41
C GLN A 30 52.67 37.05 5.23
N GLU A 31 53.06 37.31 6.45
CA GLU A 31 52.34 38.01 7.51
C GLU A 31 52.12 39.51 7.31
N ARG A 32 50.84 39.96 7.55
CA ARG A 32 50.51 41.27 8.10
C ARG A 32 49.52 41.04 9.27
N PRO A 33 49.89 41.36 10.54
CA PRO A 33 49.36 40.61 11.67
C PRO A 33 47.97 41.01 12.20
N GLU A 34 47.37 42.12 11.95
CA GLU A 34 46.18 42.50 12.72
C GLU A 34 44.81 42.41 11.96
N ARG A 35 44.77 42.61 10.65
CA ARG A 35 43.51 42.46 9.87
C ARG A 35 43.21 41.03 9.50
N ILE A 36 44.18 40.14 9.53
CA ILE A 36 44.11 38.74 9.14
C ILE A 36 43.38 37.90 10.18
N ILE A 37 43.54 38.25 11.47
CA ILE A 37 42.95 37.46 12.59
C ILE A 37 41.40 37.56 12.60
N ALA A 38 40.84 38.74 12.31
CA ALA A 38 39.39 38.90 12.28
C ALA A 38 38.76 38.22 11.03
N MET A 39 39.44 38.22 9.89
CA MET A 39 38.99 37.54 8.69
C MET A 39 39.15 36.00 8.78
N LYS A 40 40.22 35.52 9.40
CA LYS A 40 40.42 34.07 9.67
C LYS A 40 39.37 33.53 10.61
N LYS A 41 39.02 34.26 11.71
CA LYS A 41 37.89 33.88 12.60
C LYS A 41 36.53 33.84 11.91
N LYS A 42 36.23 34.83 11.09
CA LYS A 42 34.95 34.82 10.31
C LYS A 42 34.89 33.71 9.30
N ARG A 43 35.99 33.38 8.59
CA ARG A 43 36.06 32.26 7.67
C ARG A 43 36.01 30.89 8.37
N LEU A 44 36.66 30.76 9.53
CA LEU A 44 36.56 29.54 10.35
C LEU A 44 35.16 29.34 10.91
N ILE A 45 34.47 30.43 11.34
CA ILE A 45 33.10 30.36 11.83
C ILE A 45 32.14 30.03 10.69
N SER A 46 32.31 30.61 9.50
CA SER A 46 31.46 30.26 8.34
C SER A 46 31.74 28.86 7.81
N ALA A 47 32.99 28.37 7.84
CA ALA A 47 33.30 26.98 7.48
C ALA A 47 32.76 25.98 8.53
N ALA A 48 32.82 26.30 9.82
CA ALA A 48 32.22 25.48 10.87
C ALA A 48 30.70 25.47 10.80
N LEU A 49 30.05 26.60 10.49
CA LEU A 49 28.64 26.70 10.27
C LEU A 49 28.21 25.91 9.03
N ALA A 50 28.93 26.03 7.92
CA ALA A 50 28.66 25.27 6.70
C ALA A 50 28.87 23.74 6.96
N ALA A 51 29.91 23.33 7.66
CA ALA A 51 30.11 21.92 8.03
C ALA A 51 29.02 21.41 8.97
N ALA A 52 28.60 22.21 9.96
CA ALA A 52 27.47 21.87 10.84
C ALA A 52 26.14 21.76 10.08
N LEU A 53 25.91 22.63 9.09
CA LEU A 53 24.73 22.57 8.25
C LEU A 53 24.74 21.33 7.35
N VAL A 54 25.87 21.01 6.74
CA VAL A 54 26.04 19.79 5.93
C VAL A 54 25.89 18.53 6.80
N LEU A 55 26.42 18.52 8.01
CA LEU A 55 26.23 17.41 8.95
C LEU A 55 24.76 17.30 9.41
N ALA A 56 24.12 18.41 9.75
CA ALA A 56 22.71 18.41 10.11
C ALA A 56 21.81 17.94 8.97
N LEU A 57 22.07 18.43 7.76
CA LEU A 57 21.39 17.95 6.55
C LEU A 57 21.71 16.48 6.27
N GLY A 58 22.94 16.01 6.48
CA GLY A 58 23.34 14.62 6.35
C GLY A 58 22.61 13.68 7.31
N ILE A 59 22.48 14.07 8.57
CA ILE A 59 21.80 13.28 9.61
C ILE A 59 20.30 13.17 9.32
N THR A 60 19.65 14.27 8.95
CA THR A 60 18.22 14.24 8.62
C THR A 60 17.92 13.40 7.39
N ALA A 61 18.84 13.33 6.40
CA ALA A 61 18.71 12.49 5.22
C ALA A 61 18.76 11.02 5.53
N TYR A 62 19.78 10.68 6.30
CA TYR A 62 19.95 9.31 6.72
C TYR A 62 18.74 8.84 7.55
N ALA A 63 18.21 9.71 8.40
CA ALA A 63 17.02 9.41 9.18
C ALA A 63 15.79 9.15 8.28
N ALA A 64 15.50 10.03 7.33
CA ALA A 64 14.39 9.85 6.40
C ALA A 64 14.56 8.58 5.53
N TRP A 65 15.74 8.37 4.96
CA TRP A 65 16.05 7.16 4.20
C TRP A 65 15.90 5.90 5.04
N SER A 66 16.36 5.93 6.29
CA SER A 66 16.24 4.81 7.24
C SER A 66 14.77 4.50 7.56
N VAL A 67 13.92 5.52 7.73
CA VAL A 67 12.49 5.34 7.95
C VAL A 67 11.83 4.72 6.72
N HIS A 68 12.14 5.20 5.51
CA HIS A 68 11.56 4.63 4.29
C HIS A 68 11.94 3.16 4.11
N ASN A 69 13.20 2.80 4.31
CA ASN A 69 13.65 1.40 4.20
C ASN A 69 13.03 0.51 5.30
N ALA A 70 12.91 1.02 6.53
CA ALA A 70 12.27 0.28 7.61
C ALA A 70 10.79 0.03 7.28
N ARG A 71 10.07 1.02 6.78
CA ARG A 71 8.67 0.87 6.35
C ARG A 71 8.50 -0.10 5.18
N GLN A 72 9.41 -0.05 4.22
CA GLN A 72 9.43 -0.98 3.10
C GLN A 72 9.58 -2.43 3.58
N GLN A 73 10.50 -2.68 4.52
CA GLN A 73 10.69 -4.00 5.11
C GLN A 73 9.49 -4.42 5.97
N GLU A 74 8.93 -3.53 6.79
CA GLU A 74 7.72 -3.79 7.59
C GLU A 74 6.54 -4.18 6.70
N ILE A 75 6.34 -3.50 5.56
CA ILE A 75 5.28 -3.84 4.59
C ILE A 75 5.51 -5.23 4.02
N LYS A 76 6.74 -5.55 3.61
CA LYS A 76 7.12 -6.83 3.04
C LYS A 76 6.90 -7.99 4.00
N ASP A 77 7.29 -7.81 5.27
CA ASP A 77 7.12 -8.79 6.33
C ASP A 77 5.63 -8.97 6.69
N ASP A 78 4.87 -7.86 6.84
CA ASP A 78 3.45 -7.88 7.14
C ASP A 78 2.63 -8.56 6.03
N LEU A 79 3.00 -8.32 4.78
CA LEU A 79 2.38 -8.96 3.62
C LEU A 79 2.86 -10.39 3.39
N LYS A 80 3.84 -10.90 4.14
CA LYS A 80 4.45 -12.24 3.99
C LYS A 80 4.93 -12.55 2.57
N ILE A 81 5.53 -11.56 1.92
CA ILE A 81 5.94 -11.63 0.52
C ILE A 81 6.94 -12.77 0.27
N GLU A 82 7.99 -12.86 1.10
CA GLU A 82 9.03 -13.88 0.96
C GLU A 82 8.55 -15.26 1.37
N GLU A 83 7.79 -15.35 2.48
CA GLU A 83 7.24 -16.61 3.00
C GLU A 83 6.38 -17.30 1.95
N ASN A 84 5.53 -16.55 1.26
CA ASN A 84 4.54 -17.07 0.33
C ASN A 84 4.93 -16.91 -1.16
N ARG A 85 6.20 -16.64 -1.45
CA ARG A 85 6.77 -16.59 -2.80
C ARG A 85 5.99 -15.70 -3.77
N VAL A 86 5.58 -14.54 -3.28
CA VAL A 86 4.77 -13.62 -4.06
C VAL A 86 5.62 -12.98 -5.16
N THR A 87 5.16 -13.09 -6.40
CA THR A 87 5.76 -12.41 -7.57
C THR A 87 4.98 -11.18 -8.00
N ALA A 88 3.73 -11.05 -7.56
CA ALA A 88 2.88 -9.87 -7.76
C ALA A 88 3.22 -8.74 -6.76
N TYR A 89 4.51 -8.45 -6.59
CA TYR A 89 5.06 -7.44 -5.69
C TYR A 89 6.24 -6.73 -6.35
N THR A 90 6.31 -5.44 -6.17
CA THR A 90 7.45 -4.61 -6.59
C THR A 90 7.90 -3.72 -5.44
N GLU A 91 9.19 -3.72 -5.20
CA GLU A 91 9.88 -2.80 -4.29
C GLU A 91 10.54 -1.69 -5.11
N TYR A 92 10.24 -0.45 -4.78
CA TYR A 92 10.78 0.69 -5.52
C TYR A 92 12.08 1.19 -4.88
N SER A 93 13.03 1.56 -5.72
CA SER A 93 14.28 2.16 -5.26
C SER A 93 13.99 3.51 -4.59
N ILE A 94 14.37 3.62 -3.33
CA ILE A 94 14.25 4.88 -2.59
C ILE A 94 15.46 5.75 -2.93
N PRO A 95 15.27 6.93 -3.55
CA PRO A 95 16.38 7.79 -3.92
C PRO A 95 17.11 8.31 -2.68
N GLU A 96 18.43 8.46 -2.76
CA GLU A 96 19.24 9.05 -1.67
C GLU A 96 18.78 10.49 -1.33
N THR A 97 18.13 11.15 -2.29
CA THR A 97 17.54 12.49 -2.14
C THR A 97 16.10 12.47 -1.61
N ALA A 98 15.61 11.33 -1.14
CA ALA A 98 14.21 11.17 -0.64
C ALA A 98 13.83 12.11 0.52
N LYS A 99 14.79 12.79 1.12
CA LYS A 99 14.61 13.82 2.13
C LYS A 99 13.75 15.01 1.77
N SER A 100 13.87 15.44 0.51
CA SER A 100 13.15 16.59 -0.03
C SER A 100 11.93 16.16 -0.82
N ALA A 101 11.71 14.86 -0.98
CA ALA A 101 10.55 14.34 -1.66
C ALA A 101 9.37 14.29 -0.68
N GLU A 102 8.34 15.07 -0.98
CA GLU A 102 7.11 15.11 -0.18
C GLU A 102 6.31 13.80 -0.30
N LEU A 103 6.50 13.05 -1.37
CA LEU A 103 5.91 11.75 -1.65
C LEU A 103 6.99 10.76 -2.09
N VAL A 104 7.08 9.63 -1.41
CA VAL A 104 8.03 8.55 -1.70
C VAL A 104 7.28 7.25 -1.90
N LEU A 105 7.47 6.64 -3.08
CA LEU A 105 6.91 5.34 -3.41
C LEU A 105 7.75 4.24 -2.73
N LEU A 106 7.11 3.37 -1.96
CA LEU A 106 7.77 2.28 -1.23
C LEU A 106 7.67 0.97 -2.00
N SER A 107 6.47 0.49 -2.20
CA SER A 107 6.19 -0.77 -2.86
C SER A 107 4.77 -0.81 -3.42
N ALA A 108 4.51 -1.77 -4.28
CA ALA A 108 3.18 -2.07 -4.76
C ALA A 108 2.94 -3.59 -4.84
N VAL A 109 1.70 -4.00 -4.69
CA VAL A 109 1.24 -5.36 -4.92
C VAL A 109 0.01 -5.37 -5.81
N ASN A 110 -0.11 -6.40 -6.63
CA ASN A 110 -1.34 -6.71 -7.35
C ASN A 110 -2.16 -7.71 -6.52
N ALA A 111 -3.41 -7.36 -6.24
CA ALA A 111 -4.37 -8.18 -5.51
C ALA A 111 -5.58 -8.55 -6.39
N GLY A 112 -5.31 -8.97 -7.62
CA GLY A 112 -6.31 -9.28 -8.64
C GLY A 112 -6.68 -8.02 -9.43
N ASP A 113 -7.91 -7.56 -9.30
CA ASP A 113 -8.42 -6.34 -9.92
C ASP A 113 -8.04 -5.05 -9.18
N LEU A 114 -7.14 -5.16 -8.20
CA LEU A 114 -6.75 -4.08 -7.31
C LEU A 114 -5.22 -3.99 -7.18
N GLN A 115 -4.68 -2.80 -7.41
CA GLN A 115 -3.29 -2.45 -7.04
C GLN A 115 -3.30 -1.79 -5.68
N ARG A 116 -2.46 -2.28 -4.76
CA ARG A 116 -2.18 -1.59 -3.49
C ARG A 116 -0.81 -0.94 -3.59
N VAL A 117 -0.79 0.37 -3.53
CA VAL A 117 0.42 1.18 -3.69
C VAL A 117 0.77 1.84 -2.36
N TYR A 118 1.90 1.45 -1.78
CA TYR A 118 2.36 1.95 -0.49
C TYR A 118 3.29 3.14 -0.69
N VAL A 119 2.96 4.24 -0.01
CA VAL A 119 3.70 5.49 -0.12
C VAL A 119 3.98 6.10 1.25
N ASN A 120 5.06 6.86 1.35
CA ASN A 120 5.30 7.77 2.45
C ASN A 120 5.04 9.21 2.02
N VAL A 121 4.27 9.95 2.82
CA VAL A 121 4.06 11.39 2.66
C VAL A 121 4.71 12.15 3.81
N SER A 122 5.36 13.28 3.52
CA SER A 122 6.00 14.15 4.51
C SER A 122 6.20 15.57 3.97
N PRO A 123 6.18 16.62 4.83
CA PRO A 123 5.87 16.53 6.26
C PRO A 123 4.35 16.47 6.53
N VAL A 124 3.96 15.65 7.49
CA VAL A 124 2.59 15.62 8.03
C VAL A 124 2.67 15.91 9.53
N SER A 125 1.92 16.88 10.02
CA SER A 125 1.94 17.22 11.44
C SER A 125 1.23 16.16 12.28
N GLU A 126 1.69 15.95 13.52
CA GLU A 126 1.04 15.05 14.48
C GLU A 126 -0.42 15.44 14.73
N GLU A 127 -0.73 16.75 14.70
CA GLU A 127 -2.08 17.26 14.85
C GLU A 127 -2.98 16.84 13.67
N ALA A 128 -2.49 16.89 12.45
CA ALA A 128 -3.20 16.39 11.27
C ALA A 128 -3.46 14.88 11.38
N VAL A 129 -2.45 14.10 11.78
CA VAL A 129 -2.61 12.64 11.97
C VAL A 129 -3.64 12.37 13.09
N ALA A 130 -3.64 13.13 14.19
CA ALA A 130 -4.61 13.00 15.27
C ALA A 130 -6.04 13.35 14.83
N GLY A 131 -6.23 14.09 13.75
CA GLY A 131 -7.54 14.39 13.16
C GLY A 131 -8.12 13.24 12.33
N TYR A 132 -7.33 12.24 11.97
CA TYR A 132 -7.79 11.06 11.22
C TYR A 132 -8.41 10.00 12.17
N PRO A 133 -9.53 9.33 11.80
CA PRO A 133 -10.34 9.47 10.58
C PRO A 133 -11.50 10.48 10.73
N GLY A 134 -11.47 11.36 11.72
CA GLY A 134 -12.61 12.25 12.04
C GLY A 134 -12.73 13.45 11.10
N THR A 135 -11.77 14.38 11.18
CA THR A 135 -11.78 15.62 10.38
C THR A 135 -10.81 15.59 9.22
N ILE A 136 -9.75 14.80 9.31
CA ILE A 136 -8.74 14.65 8.28
C ILE A 136 -9.01 13.39 7.46
N SER A 137 -8.85 13.51 6.15
CA SER A 137 -8.92 12.41 5.18
C SER A 137 -7.73 12.46 4.23
N PHE A 138 -7.40 11.29 3.68
CA PHE A 138 -6.41 11.15 2.63
C PHE A 138 -7.06 10.53 1.40
N SER A 139 -6.68 11.03 0.24
CA SER A 139 -7.09 10.50 -1.05
C SER A 139 -5.90 10.47 -2.00
N TRP A 140 -6.03 9.72 -3.08
CA TRP A 140 -5.06 9.71 -4.16
C TRP A 140 -5.73 10.15 -5.47
N SER A 141 -4.94 10.65 -6.40
CA SER A 141 -5.36 10.88 -7.77
C SER A 141 -4.24 10.56 -8.75
N ILE A 142 -4.61 10.36 -10.02
CA ILE A 142 -3.67 10.24 -11.13
C ILE A 142 -3.66 11.59 -11.85
N ASP A 143 -2.49 12.23 -11.86
CA ASP A 143 -2.32 13.58 -12.43
C ASP A 143 -2.73 13.62 -13.91
N GLY A 144 -3.43 14.70 -14.27
CA GLY A 144 -3.97 14.89 -15.63
C GLY A 144 -5.23 14.07 -15.93
N THR A 145 -5.84 13.43 -14.93
CA THR A 145 -7.13 12.72 -15.04
C THR A 145 -8.04 13.09 -13.87
N ASP A 146 -9.36 12.92 -14.05
CA ASP A 146 -10.34 13.06 -12.97
C ASP A 146 -10.50 11.73 -12.19
N ILE A 147 -9.43 10.95 -12.10
CA ILE A 147 -9.42 9.63 -11.47
C ILE A 147 -8.74 9.74 -10.12
N GLY A 148 -9.43 9.30 -9.08
CA GLY A 148 -8.92 9.31 -7.72
C GLY A 148 -9.75 8.41 -6.80
N GLY A 149 -9.22 8.18 -5.60
CA GLY A 149 -9.86 7.34 -4.59
C GLY A 149 -9.29 7.60 -3.20
N PHE A 150 -9.69 6.76 -2.25
CA PHE A 150 -9.24 6.89 -0.87
C PHE A 150 -7.84 6.31 -0.69
N ALA A 151 -7.05 6.97 0.18
CA ALA A 151 -5.82 6.46 0.73
C ALA A 151 -6.00 6.29 2.25
N ALA A 152 -5.54 5.18 2.81
CA ALA A 152 -5.64 4.91 4.23
C ALA A 152 -4.25 4.81 4.87
N PRO A 153 -4.06 5.24 6.13
CA PRO A 153 -2.85 4.93 6.87
C PRO A 153 -2.59 3.42 6.91
N LYS A 154 -1.35 3.00 6.59
CA LYS A 154 -0.97 1.59 6.57
C LYS A 154 -0.88 1.06 7.99
N LEU A 155 -1.82 0.20 8.34
CA LEU A 155 -1.83 -0.52 9.62
C LEU A 155 -1.39 -1.97 9.41
N PRO A 156 -0.87 -2.65 10.45
CA PRO A 156 -0.53 -4.06 10.39
C PRO A 156 -1.74 -4.93 10.01
N SER A 157 -1.49 -6.00 9.27
CA SER A 157 -2.52 -6.97 8.89
C SER A 157 -3.12 -7.65 10.12
N GLY A 158 -4.42 -7.94 10.06
CA GLY A 158 -5.13 -8.66 11.13
C GLY A 158 -5.43 -7.83 12.39
N ILE A 159 -5.11 -6.54 12.42
CA ILE A 159 -5.51 -5.67 13.53
C ILE A 159 -7.00 -5.35 13.44
N THR A 160 -7.71 -5.58 14.53
CA THR A 160 -9.14 -5.21 14.64
C THR A 160 -9.26 -3.98 15.53
N LEU A 161 -9.84 -2.91 15.00
CA LEU A 161 -9.98 -1.64 15.68
C LEU A 161 -11.46 -1.25 15.79
N HIS A 162 -11.86 -0.79 16.96
CA HIS A 162 -13.22 -0.34 17.22
C HIS A 162 -13.25 1.13 17.67
N GLY A 163 -13.85 1.97 16.83
CA GLY A 163 -14.02 3.39 17.12
C GLY A 163 -12.81 4.25 16.69
N GLN A 164 -13.08 5.55 16.57
CA GLN A 164 -12.13 6.52 16.01
C GLN A 164 -10.86 6.67 16.87
N ASP A 165 -10.98 6.62 18.20
CA ASP A 165 -9.83 6.74 19.08
C ASP A 165 -8.84 5.58 18.90
N ALA A 166 -9.35 4.35 18.80
CA ALA A 166 -8.50 3.17 18.57
C ALA A 166 -7.78 3.25 17.21
N ILE A 167 -8.48 3.72 16.17
CA ILE A 167 -7.88 3.92 14.84
C ILE A 167 -6.79 4.99 14.91
N ARG A 168 -7.07 6.14 15.51
CA ARG A 168 -6.10 7.22 15.67
C ARG A 168 -4.84 6.76 16.41
N ASP A 169 -5.00 6.08 17.55
CA ASP A 169 -3.87 5.61 18.35
C ASP A 169 -3.03 4.56 17.56
N ALA A 170 -3.69 3.68 16.81
CA ALA A 170 -3.00 2.75 15.93
C ALA A 170 -2.23 3.45 14.80
N VAL A 171 -2.81 4.49 14.19
CA VAL A 171 -2.12 5.28 13.15
C VAL A 171 -0.88 5.95 13.71
N LEU A 172 -0.99 6.60 14.88
CA LEU A 172 0.15 7.23 15.55
C LEU A 172 1.24 6.22 15.94
N GLN A 173 0.85 5.00 16.27
CA GLN A 173 1.79 3.96 16.69
C GLN A 173 2.46 3.24 15.51
N TYR A 174 1.72 2.92 14.46
CA TYR A 174 2.18 2.01 13.41
C TYR A 174 2.46 2.67 12.06
N ALA A 175 1.71 3.71 11.70
CA ALA A 175 1.83 4.34 10.39
C ALA A 175 2.62 5.66 10.39
N TYR A 176 2.73 6.31 11.55
CA TYR A 176 3.34 7.64 11.66
C TYR A 176 4.69 7.61 12.35
N ASP A 177 5.66 8.30 11.76
CA ASP A 177 6.96 8.58 12.38
C ASP A 177 7.03 10.06 12.77
N LYS A 178 7.04 10.30 14.07
CA LYS A 178 7.02 11.66 14.63
C LYS A 178 8.33 12.43 14.42
N GLU A 179 9.47 11.73 14.38
CA GLU A 179 10.78 12.37 14.25
C GLU A 179 10.98 12.95 12.85
N THR A 180 10.50 12.24 11.84
CA THR A 180 10.58 12.65 10.43
C THR A 180 9.29 13.27 9.91
N GLN A 181 8.22 13.29 10.70
CA GLN A 181 6.87 13.72 10.30
C GLN A 181 6.37 12.96 9.06
N THR A 182 6.68 11.68 8.98
CA THR A 182 6.33 10.83 7.84
C THR A 182 5.13 9.96 8.17
N LEU A 183 4.13 9.95 7.28
CA LEU A 183 2.98 9.05 7.35
C LEU A 183 3.02 8.06 6.20
N THR A 184 2.89 6.76 6.52
CA THR A 184 2.79 5.69 5.52
C THR A 184 1.34 5.46 5.18
N LEU A 185 1.02 5.48 3.88
CA LEU A 185 -0.32 5.28 3.33
C LEU A 185 -0.36 4.07 2.39
N ASP A 186 -1.53 3.48 2.30
CA ASP A 186 -1.95 2.43 1.38
C ASP A 186 -2.99 3.03 0.42
N CYS A 187 -2.63 3.18 -0.84
CA CYS A 187 -3.50 3.67 -1.91
C CYS A 187 -4.05 2.46 -2.65
N MET A 188 -5.34 2.22 -2.56
CA MET A 188 -6.04 1.14 -3.27
C MET A 188 -6.56 1.67 -4.60
N ILE A 189 -6.05 1.11 -5.70
CA ILE A 189 -6.32 1.56 -7.08
C ILE A 189 -6.89 0.38 -7.86
N GLU A 190 -8.17 0.44 -8.19
CA GLU A 190 -8.83 -0.59 -9.01
C GLU A 190 -8.31 -0.55 -10.46
N ASP A 191 -8.17 -1.72 -11.09
CA ASP A 191 -7.65 -1.84 -12.45
C ASP A 191 -8.49 -1.08 -13.48
N MET A 192 -9.80 -0.99 -13.28
CA MET A 192 -10.68 -0.17 -14.12
C MET A 192 -10.26 1.32 -14.15
N PHE A 193 -9.72 1.84 -13.05
CA PHE A 193 -9.19 3.21 -13.00
C PHE A 193 -7.87 3.34 -13.75
N LEU A 194 -7.03 2.30 -13.68
CA LEU A 194 -5.77 2.26 -14.44
C LEU A 194 -6.01 2.17 -15.94
N GLU A 195 -6.95 1.35 -16.39
CA GLU A 195 -7.35 1.26 -17.79
C GLU A 195 -7.86 2.61 -18.33
N LYS A 196 -8.69 3.29 -17.55
CA LYS A 196 -9.19 4.62 -17.89
C LYS A 196 -8.06 5.67 -17.93
N ALA A 197 -7.12 5.60 -16.96
CA ALA A 197 -5.95 6.47 -16.94
C ALA A 197 -5.00 6.17 -18.11
N ALA A 198 -4.77 4.89 -18.45
CA ALA A 198 -3.98 4.48 -19.61
C ALA A 198 -4.56 5.06 -20.91
N SER A 199 -5.88 4.99 -21.06
CA SER A 199 -6.57 5.56 -22.23
C SER A 199 -6.42 7.09 -22.32
N ALA A 200 -6.41 7.78 -21.16
CA ALA A 200 -6.31 9.24 -21.11
C ALA A 200 -4.86 9.74 -21.32
N LEU A 201 -3.89 9.05 -20.74
CA LEU A 201 -2.48 9.47 -20.72
C LEU A 201 -1.63 8.84 -21.84
N GLY A 202 -2.08 7.73 -22.42
CA GLY A 202 -1.33 7.00 -23.45
C GLY A 202 -0.04 6.32 -22.92
N THR A 203 0.01 5.98 -21.64
CA THR A 203 1.16 5.39 -20.94
C THR A 203 0.70 4.34 -19.95
N ASP A 204 1.60 3.44 -19.58
CA ASP A 204 1.46 2.44 -18.53
C ASP A 204 2.16 2.83 -17.21
N THR A 205 2.68 4.05 -17.16
CA THR A 205 3.29 4.65 -15.96
C THR A 205 2.47 5.85 -15.53
N TYR A 206 2.03 5.84 -14.28
CA TYR A 206 1.04 6.76 -13.75
C TYR A 206 1.64 7.73 -12.73
N PRO A 207 1.47 9.06 -12.92
CA PRO A 207 1.84 10.06 -11.91
C PRO A 207 0.80 10.08 -10.79
N LEU A 208 1.16 9.50 -9.66
CA LEU A 208 0.33 9.43 -8.46
C LEU A 208 0.52 10.68 -7.60
N LEU A 209 -0.58 11.27 -7.20
CA LEU A 209 -0.66 12.34 -6.21
C LEU A 209 -1.39 11.83 -4.97
N VAL A 210 -1.04 12.36 -3.81
CA VAL A 210 -1.79 12.15 -2.57
C VAL A 210 -2.27 13.49 -2.04
N HIS A 211 -3.51 13.54 -1.63
CA HIS A 211 -4.18 14.74 -1.10
C HIS A 211 -4.53 14.53 0.37
N MET A 212 -4.24 15.52 1.19
CA MET A 212 -4.71 15.62 2.56
C MET A 212 -5.76 16.71 2.63
N SER A 213 -6.93 16.39 3.17
CA SER A 213 -8.08 17.31 3.26
C SER A 213 -8.63 17.36 4.65
N GLU A 214 -9.20 18.51 5.03
CA GLU A 214 -10.02 18.68 6.23
C GLU A 214 -11.45 19.05 5.80
N LYS A 215 -12.42 18.17 6.12
CA LYS A 215 -13.85 18.39 5.81
C LYS A 215 -14.05 18.87 4.36
N ASP A 216 -13.51 18.11 3.40
CA ASP A 216 -13.59 18.38 1.96
C ASP A 216 -12.78 19.61 1.47
N THR A 217 -12.01 20.25 2.34
CA THR A 217 -11.09 21.31 1.93
C THR A 217 -9.68 20.73 1.81
N GLU A 218 -9.10 20.79 0.61
CA GLU A 218 -7.71 20.37 0.41
C GLU A 218 -6.77 21.26 1.22
N LEU A 219 -5.95 20.62 2.07
CA LEU A 219 -4.92 21.31 2.85
C LEU A 219 -3.56 21.23 2.17
N GLN A 220 -3.23 20.04 1.62
CA GLN A 220 -1.93 19.79 1.00
C GLN A 220 -2.04 18.68 -0.03
N THR A 221 -1.27 18.86 -1.13
CA THR A 221 -1.06 17.83 -2.15
C THR A 221 0.41 17.44 -2.17
N PHE A 222 0.67 16.12 -2.15
CA PHE A 222 2.00 15.54 -2.18
C PHE A 222 2.28 14.90 -3.55
N GLY A 223 3.50 15.03 -4.05
CA GLY A 223 3.91 14.41 -5.30
C GLY A 223 3.99 15.38 -6.48
N PRO A 224 3.91 14.90 -7.72
CA PRO A 224 3.63 13.52 -8.13
C PRO A 224 4.81 12.56 -7.96
N VAL A 225 4.50 11.27 -7.83
CA VAL A 225 5.46 10.17 -7.98
C VAL A 225 4.97 9.20 -9.05
N SER A 226 5.85 8.76 -9.92
CA SER A 226 5.48 7.82 -11.00
C SER A 226 5.52 6.38 -10.51
N PHE A 227 4.46 5.62 -10.74
CA PHE A 227 4.45 4.18 -10.50
C PHE A 227 4.00 3.42 -11.75
N THR A 228 4.43 2.16 -11.82
CA THR A 228 4.00 1.20 -12.84
C THR A 228 3.25 0.08 -12.13
N PRO A 229 2.05 -0.30 -12.59
CA PRO A 229 1.30 -1.41 -12.01
C PRO A 229 2.09 -2.70 -11.99
N VAL A 230 1.90 -3.47 -10.94
CA VAL A 230 2.53 -4.78 -10.78
C VAL A 230 1.73 -5.80 -11.56
N ALA A 231 2.44 -6.70 -12.26
CA ALA A 231 1.79 -7.77 -12.98
C ALA A 231 1.08 -8.73 -12.02
N GLU A 232 -0.05 -9.24 -12.45
CA GLU A 232 -0.86 -10.18 -11.69
C GLU A 232 -0.16 -11.53 -11.51
N GLN A 233 -0.43 -12.18 -10.36
CA GLN A 233 -0.07 -13.57 -10.09
C GLN A 233 -1.36 -14.32 -9.79
N THR A 234 -1.99 -14.88 -10.81
CA THR A 234 -3.30 -15.53 -10.71
C THR A 234 -3.22 -17.01 -11.03
N ARG A 235 -3.97 -17.79 -10.27
CA ARG A 235 -4.26 -19.19 -10.56
C ARG A 235 -5.75 -19.39 -10.76
N TYR A 236 -6.09 -20.10 -11.82
CA TYR A 236 -7.46 -20.43 -12.18
C TYR A 236 -7.74 -21.87 -11.76
N PHE A 237 -8.86 -22.09 -11.07
CA PHE A 237 -9.33 -23.41 -10.67
C PHE A 237 -10.69 -23.67 -11.31
N ASP A 238 -10.76 -24.76 -12.05
CA ASP A 238 -12.01 -25.33 -12.58
C ASP A 238 -12.31 -26.58 -11.75
N PHE A 239 -13.47 -26.58 -11.10
CA PHE A 239 -13.89 -27.68 -10.24
C PHE A 239 -14.78 -28.69 -10.98
N GLY A 240 -15.04 -28.49 -12.30
CA GLY A 240 -16.06 -29.20 -13.04
C GLY A 240 -17.48 -28.77 -12.57
N PRO A 241 -18.49 -29.54 -12.89
CA PRO A 241 -19.87 -29.20 -12.51
C PRO A 241 -20.04 -29.24 -10.98
N ALA A 242 -19.99 -28.09 -10.36
CA ALA A 242 -20.23 -27.91 -8.94
C ALA A 242 -21.35 -26.86 -8.75
N VAL A 243 -22.22 -27.10 -7.75
CA VAL A 243 -23.36 -26.22 -7.46
C VAL A 243 -23.27 -25.79 -6.00
N TYR A 244 -23.22 -24.49 -5.82
CA TYR A 244 -23.45 -23.87 -4.51
C TYR A 244 -24.94 -23.75 -4.27
N ARG A 245 -25.40 -24.20 -3.09
CA ARG A 245 -26.79 -24.05 -2.68
C ARG A 245 -26.87 -23.22 -1.41
N ASP A 246 -27.52 -22.07 -1.51
CA ASP A 246 -27.80 -21.26 -0.33
C ASP A 246 -28.79 -21.95 0.61
N ALA A 247 -28.35 -22.22 1.85
CA ALA A 247 -29.17 -22.93 2.82
C ALA A 247 -30.42 -22.14 3.28
N ALA A 248 -30.38 -20.81 3.21
CA ALA A 248 -31.46 -19.95 3.68
C ALA A 248 -32.57 -19.78 2.64
N SER A 249 -32.21 -19.53 1.38
CA SER A 249 -33.15 -19.30 0.30
C SER A 249 -33.46 -20.53 -0.57
N GLY A 250 -32.53 -21.53 -0.53
CA GLY A 250 -32.57 -22.68 -1.44
C GLY A 250 -32.11 -22.33 -2.86
N ALA A 251 -31.60 -21.13 -3.10
CA ALA A 251 -31.07 -20.75 -4.41
C ALA A 251 -29.85 -21.59 -4.78
N GLU A 252 -29.78 -21.98 -6.05
CA GLU A 252 -28.68 -22.78 -6.60
C GLU A 252 -27.89 -21.93 -7.59
N MET A 253 -26.56 -21.96 -7.48
CA MET A 253 -25.64 -21.30 -8.38
C MET A 253 -24.58 -22.29 -8.84
N GLU A 254 -24.35 -22.37 -10.14
CA GLU A 254 -23.25 -23.14 -10.70
C GLU A 254 -21.93 -22.43 -10.40
N ILE A 255 -20.93 -23.13 -9.85
CA ILE A 255 -19.59 -22.61 -9.73
C ILE A 255 -18.89 -22.76 -11.07
N ILE A 256 -18.63 -21.63 -11.75
CA ILE A 256 -17.91 -21.60 -13.02
C ILE A 256 -16.42 -21.78 -12.78
N GLY A 257 -15.89 -21.19 -11.72
CA GLY A 257 -14.48 -21.26 -11.38
C GLY A 257 -14.09 -20.35 -10.22
N LEU A 258 -12.81 -20.40 -9.92
CA LEU A 258 -12.16 -19.56 -8.92
C LEU A 258 -10.88 -18.99 -9.51
N GLU A 259 -10.74 -17.69 -9.43
CA GLU A 259 -9.49 -16.99 -9.63
C GLU A 259 -8.86 -16.70 -8.28
N LEU A 260 -7.63 -17.17 -8.07
CA LEU A 260 -6.92 -17.04 -6.80
C LEU A 260 -5.61 -16.29 -7.02
N THR A 261 -5.45 -15.18 -6.32
CA THR A 261 -4.19 -14.45 -6.22
C THR A 261 -3.58 -14.62 -4.82
N PRO A 262 -2.33 -14.21 -4.57
CA PRO A 262 -1.80 -14.22 -3.21
C PRO A 262 -2.61 -13.39 -2.21
N PHE A 263 -3.42 -12.42 -2.65
CA PHE A 263 -4.14 -11.48 -1.79
C PHE A 263 -5.65 -11.48 -1.95
N SER A 264 -6.17 -12.25 -2.91
CA SER A 264 -7.60 -12.25 -3.21
C SER A 264 -8.08 -13.59 -3.76
N ALA A 265 -9.39 -13.80 -3.68
CA ALA A 265 -10.11 -14.84 -4.40
C ALA A 265 -11.33 -14.23 -5.08
N VAL A 266 -11.57 -14.60 -6.33
CA VAL A 266 -12.76 -14.24 -7.07
C VAL A 266 -13.49 -15.50 -7.48
N TRP A 267 -14.62 -15.77 -6.84
CA TRP A 267 -15.51 -16.86 -7.22
C TRP A 267 -16.44 -16.40 -8.33
N LYS A 268 -16.50 -17.14 -9.42
CA LYS A 268 -17.44 -16.91 -10.52
C LYS A 268 -18.60 -17.89 -10.40
N LEU A 269 -19.79 -17.34 -10.14
CA LEU A 269 -21.01 -18.09 -9.90
C LEU A 269 -22.01 -17.78 -11.00
N ARG A 270 -22.61 -18.81 -11.61
CA ARG A 270 -23.68 -18.64 -12.61
C ARG A 270 -25.01 -19.00 -11.98
N TYR A 271 -25.96 -18.12 -12.11
CA TYR A 271 -27.32 -18.30 -11.66
C TYR A 271 -28.22 -18.63 -12.87
N GLU A 272 -28.76 -19.81 -12.88
CA GLU A 272 -29.84 -20.20 -13.84
C GLU A 272 -31.18 -20.14 -13.11
N SER A 273 -31.85 -19.02 -13.15
CA SER A 273 -33.23 -18.92 -12.65
C SER A 273 -34.23 -19.20 -13.76
N ALA A 274 -35.05 -20.20 -13.55
CA ALA A 274 -36.26 -20.39 -14.36
C ALA A 274 -37.41 -19.41 -13.96
N GLU A 275 -37.27 -18.77 -12.80
CA GLU A 275 -38.22 -17.80 -12.24
C GLU A 275 -37.47 -16.54 -11.79
N ALA A 276 -36.83 -15.86 -12.73
CA ALA A 276 -36.25 -14.55 -12.48
C ALA A 276 -37.33 -13.61 -11.95
N VAL A 277 -37.23 -13.22 -10.69
CA VAL A 277 -38.02 -12.07 -10.20
C VAL A 277 -37.39 -10.85 -10.85
N HIS A 278 -38.00 -10.38 -11.92
CA HIS A 278 -37.52 -9.25 -12.69
C HIS A 278 -37.29 -8.05 -11.77
N ALA A 279 -36.09 -7.48 -11.83
CA ALA A 279 -35.84 -6.19 -11.25
C ALA A 279 -36.87 -5.17 -11.78
N PRO A 280 -37.31 -4.18 -10.98
CA PRO A 280 -38.22 -3.16 -11.46
C PRO A 280 -37.74 -2.56 -12.76
N GLU A 281 -38.69 -2.39 -13.72
CA GLU A 281 -38.39 -1.88 -15.06
C GLU A 281 -37.63 -0.56 -14.96
N GLY A 282 -36.39 -0.50 -15.50
CA GLY A 282 -35.51 0.66 -15.43
C GLY A 282 -34.44 0.63 -14.32
N SER A 283 -34.36 -0.41 -13.48
CA SER A 283 -33.23 -0.60 -12.59
C SER A 283 -32.05 -1.20 -13.37
N ALA A 284 -30.85 -0.63 -13.20
CA ALA A 284 -29.59 -1.21 -13.71
C ALA A 284 -29.12 -2.41 -12.86
N LEU A 285 -29.93 -2.84 -11.90
CA LEU A 285 -29.59 -3.93 -10.99
C LEU A 285 -29.99 -5.27 -11.61
N PRO A 286 -29.17 -6.31 -11.40
CA PRO A 286 -29.49 -7.68 -11.80
C PRO A 286 -30.70 -8.20 -11.04
N ASP A 287 -31.15 -9.37 -11.46
CA ASP A 287 -32.27 -10.10 -10.88
C ASP A 287 -32.28 -10.00 -9.35
N TYR A 288 -33.30 -9.33 -8.83
CA TYR A 288 -33.45 -9.00 -7.41
C TYR A 288 -33.34 -10.22 -6.47
N ALA A 289 -33.69 -11.41 -6.98
CA ALA A 289 -33.58 -12.64 -6.21
C ALA A 289 -32.10 -13.05 -5.94
N VAL A 290 -31.26 -12.92 -6.93
CA VAL A 290 -29.79 -13.18 -6.74
C VAL A 290 -29.19 -12.14 -5.83
N TRP A 291 -29.51 -10.88 -6.07
CA TRP A 291 -29.03 -9.77 -5.26
C TRP A 291 -29.49 -9.92 -3.79
N SER A 292 -30.74 -10.23 -3.51
CA SER A 292 -31.22 -10.38 -2.14
C SER A 292 -30.58 -11.56 -1.41
N VAL A 293 -30.32 -12.67 -2.09
CA VAL A 293 -29.61 -13.81 -1.51
C VAL A 293 -28.17 -13.45 -1.14
N LEU A 294 -27.55 -12.61 -1.93
CA LEU A 294 -26.15 -12.25 -1.79
C LEU A 294 -25.97 -10.97 -0.93
N GLU A 295 -26.94 -10.04 -0.96
CA GLU A 295 -26.96 -8.80 -0.16
C GLU A 295 -27.36 -9.06 1.30
N ASP A 296 -28.33 -9.95 1.56
CA ASP A 296 -28.72 -10.36 2.90
C ASP A 296 -27.66 -11.25 3.59
N LYS A 297 -26.77 -11.86 2.82
CA LYS A 297 -25.58 -12.56 3.31
C LYS A 297 -24.39 -11.61 3.41
N VAL A 298 -24.33 -10.89 4.50
CA VAL A 298 -23.06 -10.27 4.94
C VAL A 298 -22.06 -11.41 5.21
N GLY A 299 -21.28 -11.74 4.16
CA GLY A 299 -20.13 -12.61 4.26
C GLY A 299 -20.43 -14.09 3.94
N ILE A 300 -20.54 -14.43 2.64
CA ILE A 300 -20.27 -15.81 2.21
C ILE A 300 -18.85 -16.14 2.64
N GLU A 301 -18.71 -17.12 3.51
CA GLU A 301 -17.41 -17.49 4.05
C GLU A 301 -16.62 -18.31 3.03
N THR A 302 -15.44 -17.80 2.66
CA THR A 302 -14.46 -18.57 1.91
C THR A 302 -13.38 -19.07 2.84
N ARG A 303 -13.12 -20.38 2.84
CA ARG A 303 -11.99 -20.99 3.55
C ARG A 303 -11.06 -21.70 2.58
N LEU A 304 -9.78 -21.43 2.72
CA LEU A 304 -8.69 -22.03 1.94
C LEU A 304 -7.89 -22.91 2.91
N TYR A 305 -7.76 -24.20 2.61
CA TYR A 305 -7.00 -25.14 3.43
C TYR A 305 -5.67 -25.47 2.79
N PHE A 306 -4.62 -25.44 3.58
CA PHE A 306 -3.24 -25.69 3.17
C PHE A 306 -2.82 -27.15 3.42
N SER A 307 -1.69 -27.53 2.85
CA SER A 307 -1.16 -28.90 2.95
C SER A 307 -0.83 -29.34 4.38
N ASP A 308 -0.50 -28.40 5.26
CA ASP A 308 -0.24 -28.63 6.68
C ASP A 308 -1.51 -28.80 7.52
N GLY A 309 -2.68 -28.66 6.93
CA GLY A 309 -3.99 -28.75 7.58
C GLY A 309 -4.45 -27.45 8.22
N THR A 310 -3.66 -26.41 8.20
CA THR A 310 -4.13 -25.07 8.59
C THR A 310 -5.11 -24.51 7.56
N PHE A 311 -5.84 -23.48 7.93
CA PHE A 311 -6.76 -22.84 7.01
C PHE A 311 -6.77 -21.33 7.22
N PHE A 312 -7.10 -20.63 6.14
CA PHE A 312 -7.41 -19.22 6.12
C PHE A 312 -8.92 -19.04 5.86
N SER A 313 -9.56 -18.11 6.55
CA SER A 313 -10.98 -17.81 6.37
C SER A 313 -11.17 -16.32 6.18
N THR A 314 -12.01 -15.95 5.21
CA THR A 314 -12.42 -14.57 4.96
C THR A 314 -13.87 -14.51 4.51
N GLY A 315 -14.55 -13.42 4.86
CA GLY A 315 -15.83 -13.07 4.26
C GLY A 315 -15.60 -12.40 2.91
N GLY A 316 -16.44 -12.71 1.94
CA GLY A 316 -16.45 -12.05 0.64
C GLY A 316 -17.41 -10.89 0.60
N ALA A 317 -17.10 -9.90 -0.22
CA ALA A 317 -18.05 -8.87 -0.64
C ALA A 317 -18.31 -9.04 -2.13
N MET A 318 -19.55 -8.90 -2.52
CA MET A 318 -19.87 -8.82 -3.95
C MET A 318 -19.59 -7.42 -4.47
N THR A 319 -18.98 -7.36 -5.63
CA THR A 319 -18.59 -6.08 -6.21
C THR A 319 -18.83 -6.00 -7.70
N SER A 320 -19.34 -7.03 -8.35
CA SER A 320 -19.34 -7.01 -9.80
C SER A 320 -20.70 -6.66 -10.42
N PRO A 321 -20.67 -5.90 -11.52
CA PRO A 321 -21.83 -5.85 -12.38
C PRO A 321 -22.15 -7.26 -12.92
N TYR A 322 -23.38 -7.65 -12.77
CA TYR A 322 -23.94 -8.87 -13.29
C TYR A 322 -23.91 -8.85 -14.82
N GLU A 323 -23.01 -9.61 -15.42
CA GLU A 323 -22.96 -9.78 -16.87
C GLU A 323 -23.25 -11.24 -17.25
N ASN A 324 -24.19 -11.43 -18.14
CA ASN A 324 -24.52 -12.75 -18.71
C ASN A 324 -24.89 -13.84 -17.69
N GLY A 325 -25.54 -13.50 -16.58
CA GLY A 325 -25.91 -14.45 -15.54
C GLY A 325 -24.77 -14.88 -14.62
N VAL A 326 -23.64 -14.21 -14.69
CA VAL A 326 -22.46 -14.48 -13.84
C VAL A 326 -22.36 -13.43 -12.75
N VAL A 327 -22.17 -13.87 -11.52
CA VAL A 327 -21.89 -13.05 -10.34
C VAL A 327 -20.47 -13.34 -9.88
N GLU A 328 -19.71 -12.32 -9.52
CA GLU A 328 -18.40 -12.45 -8.94
C GLU A 328 -18.43 -12.11 -7.46
N LEU A 329 -17.87 -13.01 -6.64
CA LEU A 329 -17.70 -12.83 -5.21
C LEU A 329 -16.22 -12.58 -4.92
N HIS A 330 -15.89 -11.35 -4.56
CA HIS A 330 -14.52 -10.92 -4.28
C HIS A 330 -14.21 -11.06 -2.79
N CYS A 331 -13.15 -11.78 -2.49
CA CYS A 331 -12.62 -11.96 -1.15
C CYS A 331 -11.20 -11.39 -1.12
N LEU A 332 -10.96 -10.41 -0.25
CA LEU A 332 -9.66 -9.78 -0.08
C LEU A 332 -9.07 -10.10 1.29
N TRP A 333 -7.75 -10.19 1.39
CA TRP A 333 -7.05 -10.38 2.65
C TRP A 333 -5.77 -9.55 2.77
N GLY A 334 -5.34 -9.34 4.01
CA GLY A 334 -4.27 -8.38 4.32
C GLY A 334 -2.86 -8.90 4.14
N SER A 335 -2.64 -10.24 4.17
CA SER A 335 -1.33 -10.87 3.98
C SER A 335 -1.41 -11.96 2.92
N ALA A 336 -0.33 -12.18 2.19
CA ALA A 336 -0.27 -13.16 1.12
C ALA A 336 -0.49 -14.60 1.60
N ILE A 337 -0.95 -15.44 0.68
CA ILE A 337 -0.95 -16.90 0.82
C ILE A 337 -0.05 -17.52 -0.26
N ASP A 338 0.50 -18.71 0.03
CA ASP A 338 1.19 -19.52 -0.99
C ASP A 338 0.15 -20.24 -1.85
N LEU A 339 0.03 -19.83 -3.12
CA LEU A 339 -0.92 -20.41 -4.07
C LEU A 339 -0.64 -21.89 -4.37
N ASP A 340 0.61 -22.34 -4.20
CA ASP A 340 1.00 -23.74 -4.44
C ASP A 340 0.57 -24.66 -3.32
N ASP A 341 0.40 -24.11 -2.12
CA ASP A 341 0.09 -24.88 -0.91
C ASP A 341 -1.42 -25.10 -0.68
N VAL A 342 -2.29 -24.36 -1.41
CA VAL A 342 -3.74 -24.51 -1.27
C VAL A 342 -4.20 -25.86 -1.85
N GLN A 343 -4.87 -26.66 -1.02
CA GLN A 343 -5.30 -28.02 -1.35
C GLN A 343 -6.82 -28.16 -1.48
N LYS A 344 -7.55 -27.43 -0.67
CA LYS A 344 -9.00 -27.54 -0.57
C LYS A 344 -9.63 -26.16 -0.39
N PHE A 345 -10.74 -25.96 -1.05
CA PHE A 345 -11.55 -24.75 -1.00
C PHE A 345 -12.89 -25.05 -0.35
N VAL A 346 -13.39 -24.13 0.44
CA VAL A 346 -14.72 -24.24 1.03
C VAL A 346 -15.44 -22.92 0.82
N LEU A 347 -16.61 -22.98 0.21
CA LEU A 347 -17.51 -21.83 0.03
C LEU A 347 -18.75 -22.12 0.89
N ASP A 348 -18.88 -21.41 2.01
CA ASP A 348 -19.81 -21.76 3.11
C ASP A 348 -19.62 -23.23 3.54
N ASP A 349 -20.58 -24.10 3.17
CA ASP A 349 -20.55 -25.53 3.47
C ASP A 349 -20.11 -26.42 2.29
N LEU A 350 -19.95 -25.82 1.09
CA LEU A 350 -19.56 -26.55 -0.11
C LEU A 350 -18.04 -26.80 -0.12
N VAL A 351 -17.66 -28.06 -0.13
CA VAL A 351 -16.25 -28.49 -0.17
C VAL A 351 -15.84 -28.80 -1.60
N LEU A 352 -14.78 -28.16 -2.05
CA LEU A 352 -14.18 -28.36 -3.36
C LEU A 352 -12.71 -28.73 -3.20
N TRP A 353 -12.25 -29.71 -3.96
CA TRP A 353 -10.86 -30.17 -3.90
C TRP A 353 -10.11 -29.66 -5.12
N ARG A 354 -8.85 -29.31 -4.93
CA ARG A 354 -7.95 -29.09 -6.04
C ARG A 354 -7.83 -30.40 -6.81
N ASN A 355 -8.27 -30.39 -8.07
CA ASN A 355 -8.03 -31.50 -8.97
C ASN A 355 -6.53 -31.58 -9.21
N GLY A 356 -5.91 -32.72 -8.84
CA GLY A 356 -4.47 -32.95 -8.92
C GLY A 356 -3.97 -33.14 -10.35
#